data_7c50a277a8650938a303cdddf7808aad
#
_entry.id   7c50a277a8650938a303cdddf7808aad
#
_cell.length_a   1.000
_cell.length_b   1.000
_cell.length_c   1.000
_cell.angle_alpha   90.00
_cell.angle_beta   90.00
_cell.angle_gamma   90.00
#
_symmetry.space_group_name_H-M   'P 1'
#
loop_
_entity.id
_entity.type
_entity.pdbx_description
1 polymer ?
#
loop_
_entity_poly.entity_id
_entity_poly.type
_entity_poly.pdbx_seq_one_letter_code
_entity_poly.pdbx_strand_id
1 'polypeptide(L)'
;MKQLLAFLLFLSFGLSQSVVTIQDSEIEINENEAVVEVLGMVCSMCAFGIGEGFSKTDFVDKTKFNDGVSVDIDAQFVQVGLLKSSDVNAEKIVQVIEEAGYDVNQLFILQNEKLTKFSFDKLGILQPMAFNLSSNTGN
;
A
#
# COMPACT_ATOMS: atom_id res chain seq x y z
N MET A 1 -40.62 20.42 6.87
CA MET A 1 -39.80 19.78 7.92
C MET A 1 -39.47 18.32 7.65
N LYS A 2 -40.30 17.53 6.99
CA LYS A 2 -40.00 16.10 6.66
C LYS A 2 -38.89 15.93 5.60
N GLN A 3 -38.68 16.90 4.72
CA GLN A 3 -37.65 16.81 3.68
C GLN A 3 -36.22 17.19 4.17
N LEU A 4 -36.11 17.97 5.22
CA LEU A 4 -34.84 18.37 5.82
C LEU A 4 -34.22 17.23 6.63
N LEU A 5 -35.00 16.34 7.22
CA LEU A 5 -34.53 15.18 7.97
C LEU A 5 -33.93 14.09 7.08
N ALA A 6 -34.41 13.96 5.84
CA ALA A 6 -33.88 12.98 4.88
C ALA A 6 -32.52 13.39 4.32
N PHE A 7 -32.22 14.69 4.27
CA PHE A 7 -30.93 15.19 3.78
C PHE A 7 -29.79 15.03 4.79
N LEU A 8 -30.11 14.99 6.08
CA LEU A 8 -29.13 14.80 7.16
C LEU A 8 -28.66 13.34 7.31
N LEU A 9 -29.42 12.38 6.80
CA LEU A 9 -29.08 10.94 6.86
C LEU A 9 -28.11 10.50 5.75
N PHE A 10 -27.87 11.33 4.73
CA PHE A 10 -26.96 11.01 3.63
C PHE A 10 -25.50 11.44 3.86
N LEU A 11 -25.20 12.14 4.95
CA LEU A 11 -23.86 12.68 5.19
C LEU A 11 -22.93 11.77 6.03
N SER A 12 -23.34 10.55 6.36
CA SER A 12 -22.55 9.64 7.18
C SER A 12 -21.95 8.45 6.40
N PHE A 13 -21.72 8.60 5.10
CA PHE A 13 -20.82 7.68 4.40
C PHE A 13 -19.38 8.12 4.71
N GLY A 14 -18.94 7.80 5.91
CA GLY A 14 -17.54 7.93 6.30
C GLY A 14 -16.70 6.99 5.43
N LEU A 15 -16.00 7.56 4.46
CA LEU A 15 -14.91 6.88 3.78
C LEU A 15 -13.88 6.51 4.85
N SER A 16 -13.84 5.25 5.24
CA SER A 16 -12.76 4.72 6.09
C SER A 16 -11.49 4.69 5.24
N GLN A 17 -10.76 5.79 5.25
CA GLN A 17 -9.43 5.86 4.67
C GLN A 17 -8.45 5.26 5.68
N SER A 18 -7.68 4.28 5.25
CA SER A 18 -6.58 3.75 6.04
C SER A 18 -5.32 4.55 5.74
N VAL A 19 -4.61 4.94 6.80
CA VAL A 19 -3.35 5.68 6.70
C VAL A 19 -2.23 4.81 7.26
N VAL A 20 -1.15 4.71 6.53
CA VAL A 20 0.08 4.04 6.96
C VAL A 20 1.20 5.06 7.07
N THR A 21 2.13 4.85 7.99
CA THR A 21 3.27 5.74 8.19
C THR A 21 4.55 5.07 7.72
N ILE A 22 5.25 5.74 6.82
CA ILE A 22 6.60 5.37 6.39
C ILE A 22 7.53 6.53 6.72
N GLN A 23 8.54 6.26 7.55
CA GLN A 23 9.38 7.29 8.14
C GLN A 23 8.50 8.35 8.84
N ASP A 24 8.51 9.59 8.39
CA ASP A 24 7.69 10.68 8.92
C ASP A 24 6.52 11.07 7.99
N SER A 25 6.28 10.26 6.93
CA SER A 25 5.24 10.50 5.95
C SER A 25 3.99 9.66 6.20
N GLU A 26 2.84 10.31 6.27
CA GLU A 26 1.53 9.66 6.32
C GLU A 26 1.04 9.41 4.88
N ILE A 27 0.78 8.16 4.55
CA ILE A 27 0.41 7.71 3.22
C ILE A 27 -0.99 7.10 3.28
N GLU A 28 -1.89 7.64 2.49
CA GLU A 28 -3.23 7.08 2.34
C GLU A 28 -3.15 5.80 1.51
N ILE A 29 -3.71 4.71 2.06
CA ILE A 29 -3.84 3.43 1.38
C ILE A 29 -5.30 3.06 1.22
N ASN A 30 -5.70 2.69 0.03
CA ASN A 30 -7.07 2.32 -0.30
C ASN A 30 -7.18 0.81 -0.53
N GLU A 31 -8.42 0.33 -0.64
CA GLU A 31 -8.69 -1.08 -0.91
C GLU A 31 -8.04 -1.54 -2.22
N ASN A 32 -7.42 -2.69 -2.17
CA ASN A 32 -6.60 -3.28 -3.24
C ASN A 32 -5.39 -2.39 -3.60
N GLU A 33 -4.66 -2.00 -2.58
CA GLU A 33 -3.38 -1.31 -2.72
C GLU A 33 -2.33 -1.91 -1.78
N ALA A 34 -1.08 -1.74 -2.17
CA ALA A 34 0.08 -2.01 -1.34
C ALA A 34 0.95 -0.76 -1.25
N VAL A 35 1.56 -0.54 -0.09
CA VAL A 35 2.56 0.50 0.14
C VAL A 35 3.83 -0.17 0.64
N VAL A 36 4.93 0.05 -0.06
CA VAL A 36 6.24 -0.57 0.20
C VAL A 36 7.25 0.51 0.55
N GLU A 37 7.89 0.40 1.69
CA GLU A 37 9.07 1.20 2.00
C GLU A 37 10.30 0.57 1.34
N VAL A 38 10.89 1.32 0.41
CA VAL A 38 12.03 0.86 -0.40
C VAL A 38 13.26 1.66 -0.04
N LEU A 39 14.30 0.98 0.40
CA LEU A 39 15.54 1.62 0.81
C LEU A 39 16.47 1.84 -0.39
N GLY A 40 17.09 3.01 -0.44
CA GLY A 40 18.15 3.33 -1.39
C GLY A 40 17.66 3.89 -2.75
N MET A 41 16.41 4.30 -2.86
CA MET A 41 15.94 5.04 -4.03
C MET A 41 16.51 6.46 -3.99
N VAL A 42 17.39 6.80 -4.93
CA VAL A 42 18.08 8.10 -4.96
C VAL A 42 17.93 8.87 -6.27
N CYS A 43 17.26 8.29 -7.27
CA CYS A 43 17.12 8.93 -8.57
C CYS A 43 15.89 8.47 -9.36
N SER A 44 15.49 9.27 -10.35
CA SER A 44 14.33 8.97 -11.20
C SER A 44 14.46 7.67 -12.01
N MET A 45 15.68 7.24 -12.32
CA MET A 45 15.91 5.96 -13.01
C MET A 45 15.58 4.78 -12.10
N CYS A 46 15.75 4.93 -10.78
CA CYS A 46 15.34 3.96 -9.78
C CYS A 46 13.81 3.75 -9.82
N ALA A 47 13.08 4.85 -9.78
CA ALA A 47 11.62 4.85 -9.87
C ALA A 47 11.13 4.19 -11.17
N PHE A 48 11.77 4.50 -12.30
CA PHE A 48 11.44 3.91 -13.59
C PHE A 48 11.67 2.39 -13.59
N GLY A 49 12.80 1.91 -13.08
CA GLY A 49 13.13 0.48 -13.02
C GLY A 49 12.12 -0.33 -12.20
N ILE A 50 11.70 0.21 -11.05
CA ILE A 50 10.67 -0.39 -10.19
C ILE A 50 9.31 -0.41 -10.92
N GLY A 51 8.90 0.71 -11.53
CA GLY A 51 7.66 0.79 -12.30
C GLY A 51 7.61 -0.22 -13.44
N GLU A 52 8.71 -0.36 -14.21
CA GLU A 52 8.86 -1.37 -15.26
C GLU A 52 8.77 -2.81 -14.72
N GLY A 53 9.33 -3.07 -13.54
CA GLY A 53 9.21 -4.37 -12.88
C GLY A 53 7.76 -4.72 -12.60
N PHE A 54 7.02 -3.84 -11.95
CA PHE A 54 5.60 -4.06 -11.65
C PHE A 54 4.72 -4.12 -12.89
N SER A 55 5.01 -3.34 -13.94
CA SER A 55 4.22 -3.34 -15.18
C SER A 55 4.18 -4.69 -15.89
N LYS A 56 5.16 -5.55 -15.64
CA LYS A 56 5.28 -6.90 -16.23
C LYS A 56 4.55 -7.98 -15.42
N THR A 57 4.05 -7.62 -14.25
CA THR A 57 3.32 -8.57 -13.39
C THR A 57 1.85 -8.68 -13.76
N ASP A 58 1.23 -9.80 -13.42
CA ASP A 58 -0.17 -10.10 -13.69
C ASP A 58 -1.13 -9.68 -12.56
N PHE A 59 -0.60 -9.20 -11.45
CA PHE A 59 -1.38 -8.81 -10.28
C PHE A 59 -1.58 -7.30 -10.12
N VAL A 60 -0.92 -6.49 -10.93
CA VAL A 60 -1.01 -5.02 -10.88
C VAL A 60 -2.22 -4.51 -11.61
N ASP A 61 -3.02 -3.66 -10.93
CA ASP A 61 -4.11 -2.92 -11.53
C ASP A 61 -3.58 -1.64 -12.21
N LYS A 62 -3.39 -1.72 -13.51
CA LYS A 62 -2.85 -0.62 -14.32
C LYS A 62 -3.80 0.58 -14.47
N THR A 63 -5.03 0.48 -13.97
CA THR A 63 -5.98 1.60 -13.97
C THR A 63 -5.76 2.56 -12.80
N LYS A 64 -5.03 2.11 -11.77
CA LYS A 64 -4.64 2.93 -10.62
C LYS A 64 -3.30 3.62 -10.89
N PHE A 65 -3.09 4.78 -10.28
CA PHE A 65 -1.85 5.54 -10.38
C PHE A 65 -1.38 5.75 -11.83
N ASN A 66 -0.06 5.70 -12.04
CA ASN A 66 0.55 5.72 -13.36
C ASN A 66 0.95 4.29 -13.74
N ASP A 67 0.18 3.64 -14.62
CA ASP A 67 0.33 2.21 -14.97
C ASP A 67 0.37 1.26 -13.76
N GLY A 68 -0.42 1.57 -12.73
CA GLY A 68 -0.57 0.75 -11.53
C GLY A 68 0.42 1.04 -10.41
N VAL A 69 1.36 1.96 -10.60
CA VAL A 69 2.43 2.25 -9.63
C VAL A 69 2.63 3.75 -9.43
N SER A 70 2.83 4.15 -8.19
CA SER A 70 3.31 5.48 -7.82
C SER A 70 4.58 5.34 -6.99
N VAL A 71 5.62 6.09 -7.33
CA VAL A 71 6.91 6.04 -6.64
C VAL A 71 7.24 7.42 -6.09
N ASP A 72 7.49 7.48 -4.80
CA ASP A 72 7.97 8.68 -4.11
C ASP A 72 9.42 8.45 -3.64
N ILE A 73 10.35 9.11 -4.31
CA ILE A 73 11.78 8.97 -4.04
C ILE A 73 12.17 9.68 -2.75
N ASP A 74 11.56 10.82 -2.47
CA ASP A 74 11.89 11.64 -1.30
C ASP A 74 11.42 10.97 0.00
N ALA A 75 10.22 10.40 -0.03
CA ALA A 75 9.65 9.66 1.08
C ALA A 75 10.00 8.14 1.07
N GLN A 76 10.77 7.69 0.08
CA GLN A 76 11.28 6.31 -0.03
C GLN A 76 10.19 5.23 -0.03
N PHE A 77 9.07 5.46 -0.72
CA PHE A 77 8.02 4.44 -0.84
C PHE A 77 7.52 4.24 -2.27
N VAL A 78 6.94 3.08 -2.47
CA VAL A 78 6.23 2.70 -3.71
C VAL A 78 4.80 2.31 -3.34
N GLN A 79 3.83 2.86 -4.04
CA GLN A 79 2.43 2.48 -3.91
C GLN A 79 1.99 1.73 -5.15
N VAL A 80 1.37 0.58 -4.97
CA VAL A 80 1.00 -0.36 -6.05
C VAL A 80 -0.48 -0.63 -6.00
N GLY A 81 -1.17 -0.44 -7.12
CA GLY A 81 -2.54 -0.90 -7.31
C GLY A 81 -2.59 -2.40 -7.56
N LEU A 82 -3.46 -3.11 -6.85
CA LEU A 82 -3.60 -4.56 -6.94
C LEU A 82 -4.91 -4.93 -7.63
N LEU A 83 -4.91 -5.94 -8.46
CA LEU A 83 -6.15 -6.50 -9.03
C LEU A 83 -6.98 -7.16 -7.92
N LYS A 84 -8.26 -6.84 -7.87
CA LYS A 84 -9.20 -7.38 -6.88
C LYS A 84 -9.32 -8.90 -6.92
N SER A 85 -9.09 -9.51 -8.08
CA SER A 85 -9.17 -10.96 -8.29
C SER A 85 -7.86 -11.69 -7.97
N SER A 86 -6.77 -10.98 -7.72
CA SER A 86 -5.48 -11.58 -7.44
C SER A 86 -5.28 -11.76 -5.94
N ASP A 87 -4.93 -12.97 -5.54
CA ASP A 87 -4.42 -13.25 -4.19
C ASP A 87 -2.93 -12.93 -4.19
N VAL A 88 -2.61 -11.67 -3.93
CA VAL A 88 -1.24 -11.17 -3.96
C VAL A 88 -0.59 -11.43 -2.61
N ASN A 89 0.43 -12.28 -2.60
CA ASN A 89 1.25 -12.44 -1.42
C ASN A 89 2.38 -11.38 -1.38
N ALA A 90 2.84 -11.09 -0.18
CA ALA A 90 3.90 -10.11 0.05
C ALA A 90 5.20 -10.46 -0.68
N GLU A 91 5.51 -11.75 -0.82
CA GLU A 91 6.73 -12.25 -1.47
C GLU A 91 6.84 -11.81 -2.92
N LYS A 92 5.73 -11.86 -3.68
CA LYS A 92 5.70 -11.42 -5.08
C LYS A 92 6.00 -9.92 -5.22
N ILE A 93 5.48 -9.10 -4.31
CA ILE A 93 5.74 -7.65 -4.31
C ILE A 93 7.21 -7.38 -3.98
N VAL A 94 7.73 -8.03 -2.95
CA VAL A 94 9.13 -7.91 -2.53
C VAL A 94 10.08 -8.34 -3.63
N GLN A 95 9.80 -9.47 -4.28
CA GLN A 95 10.63 -9.98 -5.37
C GLN A 95 10.81 -8.95 -6.49
N VAL A 96 9.76 -8.22 -6.88
CA VAL A 96 9.86 -7.18 -7.91
C VAL A 96 10.83 -6.07 -7.49
N ILE A 97 10.80 -5.65 -6.23
CA ILE A 97 11.68 -4.63 -5.69
C ILE A 97 13.14 -5.12 -5.64
N GLU A 98 13.35 -6.35 -5.16
CA GLU A 98 14.69 -6.97 -5.07
C GLU A 98 15.30 -7.22 -6.45
N GLU A 99 14.51 -7.66 -7.44
CA GLU A 99 14.95 -7.81 -8.82
C GLU A 99 15.33 -6.48 -9.48
N ALA A 100 14.74 -5.37 -9.03
CA ALA A 100 15.15 -4.03 -9.42
C ALA A 100 16.44 -3.55 -8.69
N GLY A 101 16.95 -4.31 -7.72
CA GLY A 101 18.19 -4.04 -7.00
C GLY A 101 18.03 -3.23 -5.73
N TYR A 102 16.85 -3.24 -5.11
CA TYR A 102 16.55 -2.47 -3.89
C TYR A 102 16.12 -3.38 -2.75
N ASP A 103 16.27 -2.88 -1.52
CA ASP A 103 15.84 -3.56 -0.30
C ASP A 103 14.47 -3.04 0.15
N VAL A 104 13.65 -3.93 0.71
CA VAL A 104 12.38 -3.60 1.34
C VAL A 104 12.55 -3.56 2.86
N ASN A 105 12.06 -2.49 3.50
CA ASN A 105 12.06 -2.38 4.95
C ASN A 105 10.71 -2.84 5.54
N GLN A 106 9.62 -2.33 5.01
CA GLN A 106 8.27 -2.73 5.41
C GLN A 106 7.29 -2.67 4.24
N LEU A 107 6.24 -3.46 4.33
CA LEU A 107 5.20 -3.57 3.32
C LEU A 107 3.84 -3.57 4.00
N PHE A 108 2.92 -2.78 3.50
CA PHE A 108 1.52 -2.77 3.88
C PHE A 108 0.67 -3.22 2.69
N ILE A 109 -0.29 -4.10 2.94
CA ILE A 109 -1.27 -4.52 1.93
C ILE A 109 -2.66 -4.34 2.52
N LEU A 110 -3.52 -3.58 1.84
CA LEU A 110 -4.93 -3.46 2.16
C LEU A 110 -5.74 -4.19 1.09
N GLN A 111 -6.29 -5.33 1.47
CA GLN A 111 -7.10 -6.18 0.60
C GLN A 111 -8.15 -6.92 1.41
N ASN A 112 -9.37 -7.05 0.87
CA ASN A 112 -10.50 -7.65 1.55
C ASN A 112 -10.81 -7.00 2.91
N GLU A 113 -10.76 -5.66 2.96
CA GLU A 113 -10.96 -4.84 4.17
C GLU A 113 -9.96 -5.14 5.30
N LYS A 114 -8.88 -5.82 4.99
CA LYS A 114 -7.83 -6.20 5.93
C LYS A 114 -6.52 -5.53 5.58
N LEU A 115 -6.02 -4.70 6.48
CA LEU A 115 -4.68 -4.15 6.42
C LEU A 115 -3.69 -5.12 7.08
N THR A 116 -2.71 -5.57 6.31
CA THR A 116 -1.65 -6.45 6.79
C THR A 116 -0.31 -5.75 6.66
N LYS A 117 0.47 -5.73 7.74
CA LYS A 117 1.83 -5.20 7.76
C LYS A 117 2.83 -6.34 7.77
N PHE A 118 3.85 -6.23 6.93
CA PHE A 118 5.02 -7.11 6.91
C PHE A 118 6.25 -6.28 7.22
N SER A 119 7.12 -6.77 8.07
CA SER A 119 8.41 -6.17 8.35
C SER A 119 9.50 -7.16 7.97
N PHE A 120 10.56 -6.65 7.38
CA PHE A 120 11.71 -7.45 6.98
C PHE A 120 12.79 -7.28 8.03
N ASP A 121 13.17 -8.37 8.67
CA ASP A 121 14.36 -8.40 9.52
C ASP A 121 15.62 -8.46 8.63
N LYS A 122 16.77 -8.04 9.16
CA LYS A 122 18.08 -8.08 8.49
C LYS A 122 18.48 -9.48 7.94
N LEU A 123 17.67 -10.49 8.22
CA LEU A 123 17.80 -11.87 7.74
C LEU A 123 16.84 -12.22 6.59
N GLY A 124 16.07 -11.26 6.07
CA GLY A 124 15.15 -11.47 4.93
C GLY A 124 13.95 -12.37 5.24
N ILE A 125 13.60 -12.56 6.52
CA ILE A 125 12.47 -13.39 6.92
C ILE A 125 11.21 -12.52 7.06
N LEU A 126 10.22 -12.79 6.20
CA LEU A 126 8.87 -12.23 6.28
C LEU A 126 8.20 -12.61 7.62
N GLN A 127 8.03 -11.63 8.49
CA GLN A 127 7.22 -11.78 9.70
C GLN A 127 5.88 -11.07 9.48
N PRO A 128 4.76 -11.78 9.34
CA PRO A 128 3.45 -11.15 9.30
C PRO A 128 3.10 -10.63 10.69
N MET A 129 3.11 -9.32 10.87
CA MET A 129 2.49 -8.70 12.02
C MET A 129 1.03 -8.39 11.68
N ALA A 130 0.10 -9.20 12.18
CA ALA A 130 -1.32 -8.91 12.11
C ALA A 130 -1.60 -7.65 12.95
N PHE A 131 -1.80 -6.50 12.31
CA PHE A 131 -2.28 -5.31 12.96
C PHE A 131 -3.80 -5.41 13.08
N ASN A 132 -4.28 -5.77 14.27
CA ASN A 132 -5.70 -5.74 14.58
C ASN A 132 -6.11 -4.27 14.78
N LEU A 133 -6.88 -3.71 13.85
CA LEU A 133 -7.55 -2.41 13.96
C LEU A 133 -8.74 -2.46 14.96
N SER A 134 -8.69 -3.34 15.96
CA SER A 134 -9.69 -3.40 17.00
C SER A 134 -9.18 -2.73 18.27
N SER A 135 -9.90 -1.68 18.63
CA SER A 135 -9.90 -1.00 19.92
C SER A 135 -8.86 0.12 20.15
N ASN A 136 -9.26 1.32 19.77
CA ASN A 136 -9.09 2.42 20.71
C ASN A 136 -10.45 3.09 20.94
N THR A 137 -11.33 2.42 21.66
CA THR A 137 -12.41 3.08 22.38
C THR A 137 -11.82 3.47 23.71
N GLY A 138 -11.40 4.74 23.80
CA GLY A 138 -10.91 5.33 25.01
C GLY A 138 -11.94 5.33 26.14
N ASN A 139 -11.45 5.17 27.32
CA ASN A 139 -12.11 5.55 28.56
C ASN A 139 -11.74 6.97 28.90
#